data_da6a805501f62af78d163e966669dfea
#
_entry.id   da6a805501f62af78d163e966669dfea
#
_cell.length_a   1.000
_cell.length_b   1.000
_cell.length_c   1.000
_cell.angle_alpha   90.00
_cell.angle_beta   90.00
_cell.angle_gamma   90.00
#
_symmetry.space_group_name_H-M   'P 1'
#
loop_
_entity.id
_entity.type
_entity.pdbx_description
1 polymer ?
#
loop_
_entity_poly.entity_id
_entity_poly.type
_entity_poly.pdbx_seq_one_letter_code
_entity_poly.pdbx_strand_id
1 'polypeptide(L)'
;MFKRYIAFICISLSLSACDFLDLEEATDITKEGAYAYDFNNVNKLVAYVYSFLPQDFGVMGGGALREAATDNAVFTWSNSKIYDIYENAWGPLNTIDDVWGNSYTAIRSANSFLENYSLEKLEYFKWNEDYEENLRRAKRYVYEVHALRAFYFFELCKRYGDIPLLTRTYTIEEINSVEKAKFADVIDFIVKECDDVAPRLPITQDAPGTTVPESEWNDYGLGETGRVTRGMVMALKSRALLYAASKLHNPEGDKGKWEKAATAAYAIVKENWYSLPNIDDDPLYDARGGHDVLKSKQLIFVKRNGNTSSFEGYNLPIGFEGGNSGNTPTQNLVDAFEMADGTTFDWNNPEHVQNMYVNGEGKHTRDPRLYTTVLHNGAVFMKNAIETFVGGKNAYPIEGASLTGYYLRKYMNETVSLSPAKPISQPHHFVIFRYAEILLNYAEAMNEWQGPDYTDGTHPISAREALNQIRFAANMPSVTEQGEAFTQRIRSERRVELAFEDHRFWDIRRWKIGEVVKNIYGVTIQKVADGFLYTKSKVQERKWEDKMYLYPISQEEVFKNSNLKQNTGW
;
A
#
# COMPACT_ATOMS: atom_id res chain seq x y z
N MET A 1 75.82 -19.85 36.18
CA MET A 1 74.63 -20.66 36.34
C MET A 1 73.38 -19.81 36.58
N PHE A 2 73.43 -18.68 37.22
CA PHE A 2 72.22 -17.86 37.54
C PHE A 2 71.51 -17.24 36.33
N LYS A 3 72.17 -16.94 35.24
CA LYS A 3 71.53 -16.35 34.02
C LYS A 3 70.70 -17.34 33.20
N ARG A 4 70.87 -18.65 33.36
CA ARG A 4 70.07 -19.66 32.63
C ARG A 4 68.74 -20.00 33.30
N TYR A 5 68.62 -19.79 34.60
CA TYR A 5 67.35 -20.02 35.33
C TYR A 5 66.37 -18.87 35.18
N ILE A 6 66.86 -17.63 35.00
CA ILE A 6 65.97 -16.46 34.74
C ILE A 6 65.35 -16.57 33.35
N ALA A 7 66.07 -17.07 32.35
CA ALA A 7 65.48 -17.28 31.01
C ALA A 7 64.42 -18.39 30.99
N PHE A 8 64.52 -19.42 31.83
CA PHE A 8 63.50 -20.50 31.91
C PHE A 8 62.25 -20.08 32.69
N ILE A 9 62.36 -19.20 33.68
CA ILE A 9 61.26 -18.65 34.44
C ILE A 9 60.51 -17.62 33.60
N CYS A 10 61.17 -16.83 32.75
CA CYS A 10 60.50 -15.93 31.82
C CYS A 10 59.72 -16.65 30.66
N ILE A 11 60.27 -17.83 30.24
CA ILE A 11 59.58 -18.64 29.20
C ILE A 11 58.35 -19.42 29.75
N SER A 12 58.41 -19.84 31.03
CA SER A 12 57.24 -20.50 31.66
C SER A 12 56.15 -19.53 32.09
N LEU A 13 56.41 -18.23 32.26
CA LEU A 13 55.44 -17.19 32.51
C LEU A 13 54.75 -16.66 31.22
N SER A 14 55.42 -16.87 30.06
CA SER A 14 54.80 -16.47 28.76
C SER A 14 53.88 -17.54 28.16
N LEU A 15 53.83 -18.76 28.69
CA LEU A 15 52.92 -19.82 28.24
C LEU A 15 51.60 -19.89 29.00
N SER A 16 51.47 -19.16 30.12
CA SER A 16 50.21 -19.04 30.87
C SER A 16 49.45 -17.72 30.58
N ALA A 17 49.98 -16.89 29.68
CA ALA A 17 49.34 -15.63 29.31
C ALA A 17 48.41 -15.73 28.05
N CYS A 18 48.32 -16.91 27.41
CA CYS A 18 47.46 -17.08 26.26
C CYS A 18 46.00 -17.36 26.61
N ASP A 19 45.68 -17.81 27.83
CA ASP A 19 44.29 -18.02 28.26
C ASP A 19 43.62 -16.73 28.78
N PHE A 20 44.35 -15.63 28.93
CA PHE A 20 43.78 -14.35 29.40
C PHE A 20 43.39 -13.41 28.25
N LEU A 21 43.60 -13.81 27.01
CA LEU A 21 43.24 -13.07 25.79
C LEU A 21 42.21 -13.79 24.90
N ASP A 22 41.65 -14.89 25.34
CA ASP A 22 40.35 -15.32 24.84
C ASP A 22 39.29 -14.39 25.48
N LEU A 23 39.26 -13.17 25.00
CA LEU A 23 38.07 -12.38 24.98
C LEU A 23 37.12 -13.20 24.11
N GLU A 24 36.25 -14.04 24.73
CA GLU A 24 35.00 -14.37 24.12
C GLU A 24 34.42 -13.04 23.64
N GLU A 25 34.30 -12.86 22.34
CA GLU A 25 33.64 -11.69 21.80
C GLU A 25 32.24 -11.67 22.41
N ALA A 26 32.07 -10.86 23.46
CA ALA A 26 30.77 -10.63 24.12
C ALA A 26 29.72 -9.98 23.17
N THR A 27 29.99 -10.00 21.88
CA THR A 27 29.17 -9.47 20.79
C THR A 27 28.42 -10.55 20.01
N ASP A 28 28.69 -11.84 20.19
CA ASP A 28 27.84 -12.88 19.65
C ASP A 28 26.56 -12.97 20.50
N ILE A 29 25.56 -12.22 20.09
CA ILE A 29 24.19 -12.43 20.55
C ILE A 29 23.81 -13.83 20.09
N THR A 30 23.95 -14.81 20.99
CA THR A 30 23.48 -16.15 20.70
C THR A 30 21.99 -16.12 20.39
N LYS A 31 21.51 -17.09 19.62
CA LYS A 31 20.08 -17.19 19.28
C LYS A 31 19.22 -17.22 20.56
N GLU A 32 19.66 -17.93 21.59
CA GLU A 32 19.03 -17.98 22.91
C GLU A 32 19.07 -16.63 23.62
N GLY A 33 20.19 -15.91 23.57
CA GLY A 33 20.33 -14.58 24.17
C GLY A 33 19.43 -13.54 23.53
N ALA A 34 19.32 -13.56 22.19
CA ALA A 34 18.44 -12.63 21.47
C ALA A 34 16.96 -12.77 21.86
N TYR A 35 16.50 -14.01 22.07
CA TYR A 35 15.07 -14.30 22.38
C TYR A 35 14.76 -14.38 23.87
N ALA A 36 15.78 -14.51 24.72
CA ALA A 36 15.58 -14.93 26.11
C ALA A 36 15.91 -13.90 27.17
N TYR A 37 16.75 -12.91 26.90
CA TYR A 37 17.36 -12.16 27.99
C TYR A 37 17.25 -10.64 27.91
N ASP A 38 16.51 -10.07 26.94
CA ASP A 38 16.40 -8.63 26.84
C ASP A 38 15.13 -8.21 26.06
N PHE A 39 14.22 -7.50 26.71
CA PHE A 39 13.02 -6.93 26.07
C PHE A 39 13.36 -6.07 24.86
N ASN A 40 14.47 -5.34 24.89
CA ASN A 40 14.90 -4.49 23.78
C ASN A 40 15.32 -5.34 22.56
N ASN A 41 16.05 -6.42 22.77
CA ASN A 41 16.44 -7.33 21.70
C ASN A 41 15.23 -8.02 21.08
N VAL A 42 14.29 -8.50 21.89
CA VAL A 42 13.03 -9.05 21.42
C VAL A 42 12.24 -8.02 20.60
N ASN A 43 12.16 -6.78 21.07
CA ASN A 43 11.51 -5.70 20.31
C ASN A 43 12.21 -5.42 18.97
N LYS A 44 13.55 -5.46 18.91
CA LYS A 44 14.32 -5.32 17.66
C LYS A 44 14.01 -6.42 16.66
N LEU A 45 13.85 -7.68 17.11
CA LEU A 45 13.48 -8.79 16.24
C LEU A 45 12.08 -8.58 15.63
N VAL A 46 11.11 -8.16 16.42
CA VAL A 46 9.78 -7.82 15.93
C VAL A 46 9.84 -6.61 14.98
N ALA A 47 10.58 -5.56 15.34
CA ALA A 47 10.78 -4.39 14.49
C ALA A 47 11.43 -4.76 13.14
N TYR A 48 12.34 -5.75 13.12
CA TYR A 48 12.92 -6.27 11.89
C TYR A 48 11.85 -6.92 11.00
N VAL A 49 10.90 -7.68 11.56
CA VAL A 49 9.77 -8.20 10.76
C VAL A 49 8.91 -7.06 10.21
N TYR A 50 8.65 -6.00 10.99
CA TYR A 50 7.94 -4.80 10.51
C TYR A 50 8.67 -4.04 9.40
N SER A 51 10.01 -4.12 9.35
CA SER A 51 10.82 -3.36 8.39
C SER A 51 10.56 -3.74 6.93
N PHE A 52 10.01 -4.93 6.68
CA PHE A 52 9.65 -5.41 5.34
C PHE A 52 8.28 -4.92 4.84
N LEU A 53 7.52 -4.19 5.65
CA LEU A 53 6.28 -3.56 5.18
C LEU A 53 6.55 -2.61 4.01
N PRO A 54 5.63 -2.50 3.03
CA PRO A 54 5.73 -1.53 1.95
C PRO A 54 6.00 -0.12 2.51
N GLN A 55 6.99 0.57 1.96
CA GLN A 55 7.47 1.81 2.57
C GLN A 55 6.77 3.05 2.07
N ASP A 56 6.39 3.08 0.79
CA ASP A 56 5.73 4.23 0.19
C ASP A 56 4.84 3.82 -1.00
N PHE A 57 3.72 4.39 -1.11
CA PHE A 57 2.71 4.54 -2.17
C PHE A 57 2.83 3.60 -3.40
N GLY A 58 3.39 2.39 -3.23
CA GLY A 58 3.55 1.44 -4.33
C GLY A 58 4.67 1.78 -5.30
N VAL A 59 5.78 2.34 -4.83
CA VAL A 59 6.98 2.60 -5.64
C VAL A 59 7.59 1.29 -6.15
N MET A 60 7.84 1.24 -7.45
CA MET A 60 8.48 0.11 -8.14
C MET A 60 9.99 0.32 -8.31
N GLY A 61 10.46 1.56 -8.26
CA GLY A 61 11.84 1.96 -8.41
C GLY A 61 11.99 3.34 -9.04
N GLY A 62 13.00 4.12 -8.61
CA GLY A 62 13.28 5.44 -9.17
C GLY A 62 12.12 6.43 -9.08
N GLY A 63 11.24 6.28 -8.09
CA GLY A 63 10.06 7.14 -7.89
C GLY A 63 8.84 6.77 -8.74
N ALA A 64 8.93 5.80 -9.66
CA ALA A 64 7.78 5.35 -10.44
C ALA A 64 6.83 4.53 -9.56
N LEU A 65 5.57 4.93 -9.45
CA LEU A 65 4.53 4.22 -8.74
C LEU A 65 3.92 3.12 -9.61
N ARG A 66 3.44 2.01 -9.01
CA ARG A 66 2.62 1.01 -9.73
C ARG A 66 1.40 1.63 -10.39
N GLU A 67 0.87 2.71 -9.85
CA GLU A 67 -0.21 3.49 -10.46
C GLU A 67 0.15 3.95 -11.88
N ALA A 68 1.41 4.31 -12.14
CA ALA A 68 1.86 4.68 -13.48
C ALA A 68 1.90 3.49 -14.45
N ALA A 69 1.89 2.24 -13.96
CA ALA A 69 1.71 1.04 -14.81
C ALA A 69 0.23 0.71 -15.07
N THR A 70 -0.69 1.63 -14.79
CA THR A 70 -2.13 1.51 -15.04
C THR A 70 -2.61 2.58 -16.03
N ASP A 71 -3.91 2.59 -16.28
CA ASP A 71 -4.56 3.65 -17.05
C ASP A 71 -4.75 4.96 -16.26
N ASN A 72 -4.29 5.03 -15.00
CA ASN A 72 -4.41 6.21 -14.14
C ASN A 72 -3.25 7.19 -14.27
N ALA A 73 -2.05 6.72 -14.60
CA ALA A 73 -0.89 7.60 -14.69
C ALA A 73 0.14 7.17 -15.74
N VAL A 74 1.03 8.10 -16.07
CA VAL A 74 2.26 7.89 -16.86
C VAL A 74 3.45 8.34 -16.01
N PHE A 75 4.55 7.62 -16.07
CA PHE A 75 5.83 8.11 -15.53
C PHE A 75 6.57 8.88 -16.63
N THR A 76 6.95 10.11 -16.34
CA THR A 76 7.47 11.06 -17.34
C THR A 76 8.79 10.62 -17.95
N TRP A 77 9.69 9.99 -17.16
CA TRP A 77 11.05 9.68 -17.57
C TRP A 77 11.16 8.29 -18.20
N SER A 78 11.48 8.25 -19.49
CA SER A 78 11.54 7.03 -20.29
C SER A 78 12.69 6.07 -19.94
N ASN A 79 13.68 6.50 -19.17
CA ASN A 79 14.76 5.65 -18.67
C ASN A 79 14.35 4.83 -17.43
N SER A 80 13.12 4.95 -16.96
CA SER A 80 12.60 4.17 -15.84
C SER A 80 12.27 2.73 -16.29
N LYS A 81 12.54 1.78 -15.41
CA LYS A 81 12.17 0.36 -15.59
C LYS A 81 10.67 0.11 -15.76
N ILE A 82 9.80 1.04 -15.40
CA ILE A 82 8.37 0.93 -15.62
C ILE A 82 8.01 0.85 -17.12
N TYR A 83 8.88 1.39 -17.99
CA TYR A 83 8.72 1.29 -19.45
C TYR A 83 8.85 -0.15 -19.95
N ASP A 84 9.60 -1.01 -19.25
CA ASP A 84 9.63 -2.44 -19.57
C ASP A 84 8.26 -3.10 -19.37
N ILE A 85 7.45 -2.59 -18.41
CA ILE A 85 6.04 -3.03 -18.26
C ILE A 85 5.18 -2.51 -19.43
N TYR A 86 5.36 -1.24 -19.82
CA TYR A 86 4.60 -0.65 -20.93
C TYR A 86 4.83 -1.41 -22.23
N GLU A 87 6.05 -1.85 -22.47
CA GLU A 87 6.47 -2.55 -23.68
C GLU A 87 6.38 -4.09 -23.57
N ASN A 88 5.93 -4.63 -22.43
CA ASN A 88 5.96 -6.07 -22.13
C ASN A 88 7.38 -6.67 -22.28
N ALA A 89 8.41 -5.90 -21.87
CA ALA A 89 9.82 -6.26 -21.94
C ALA A 89 10.37 -6.83 -20.63
N TRP A 90 9.52 -7.03 -19.64
CA TRP A 90 9.85 -7.67 -18.37
C TRP A 90 9.56 -9.17 -18.40
N GLY A 91 10.16 -9.92 -17.49
CA GLY A 91 9.98 -11.39 -17.45
C GLY A 91 10.89 -12.05 -16.42
N PRO A 92 11.05 -13.40 -16.47
CA PRO A 92 11.85 -14.15 -15.49
C PRO A 92 13.31 -13.72 -15.39
N LEU A 93 13.90 -13.23 -16.50
CA LEU A 93 15.29 -12.75 -16.55
C LEU A 93 15.42 -11.24 -16.28
N ASN A 94 14.32 -10.50 -16.30
CA ASN A 94 14.24 -9.07 -16.04
C ASN A 94 13.02 -8.79 -15.20
N THR A 95 13.04 -9.21 -13.93
CA THR A 95 11.94 -9.01 -12.98
C THR A 95 11.82 -7.54 -12.58
N ILE A 96 10.59 -7.07 -12.43
CA ILE A 96 10.28 -5.72 -11.95
C ILE A 96 9.34 -5.86 -10.76
N ASP A 97 9.49 -4.99 -9.75
CA ASP A 97 8.71 -5.04 -8.51
C ASP A 97 8.77 -6.42 -7.82
N ASP A 98 9.93 -7.04 -7.90
CA ASP A 98 10.16 -8.35 -7.32
C ASP A 98 10.24 -8.27 -5.80
N VAL A 99 9.26 -8.86 -5.13
CA VAL A 99 9.20 -8.93 -3.68
C VAL A 99 9.50 -10.33 -3.13
N TRP A 100 9.83 -11.29 -4.00
CA TRP A 100 10.01 -12.71 -3.63
C TRP A 100 11.02 -12.87 -2.50
N GLY A 101 12.25 -12.44 -2.72
CA GLY A 101 13.32 -12.57 -1.74
C GLY A 101 13.04 -11.86 -0.42
N ASN A 102 12.57 -10.61 -0.50
CA ASN A 102 12.27 -9.81 0.70
C ASN A 102 11.12 -10.40 1.52
N SER A 103 10.04 -10.82 0.86
CA SER A 103 8.88 -11.38 1.56
C SER A 103 9.21 -12.73 2.20
N TYR A 104 9.97 -13.62 1.54
CA TYR A 104 10.40 -14.87 2.16
C TYR A 104 11.43 -14.65 3.26
N THR A 105 12.26 -13.61 3.19
CA THR A 105 13.13 -13.22 4.32
C THR A 105 12.31 -12.77 5.52
N ALA A 106 11.27 -11.97 5.30
CA ALA A 106 10.34 -11.56 6.34
C ALA A 106 9.60 -12.75 6.97
N ILE A 107 9.09 -13.67 6.14
CA ILE A 107 8.42 -14.91 6.58
C ILE A 107 9.37 -15.80 7.38
N ARG A 108 10.62 -15.99 6.91
CA ARG A 108 11.63 -16.76 7.65
C ARG A 108 11.93 -16.13 9.02
N SER A 109 12.07 -14.80 9.07
CA SER A 109 12.30 -14.06 10.32
C SER A 109 11.12 -14.20 11.27
N ALA A 110 9.88 -14.13 10.76
CA ALA A 110 8.68 -14.38 11.52
C ALA A 110 8.65 -15.83 12.07
N ASN A 111 8.91 -16.83 11.22
CA ASN A 111 8.95 -18.24 11.64
C ASN A 111 10.03 -18.47 12.71
N SER A 112 11.23 -17.93 12.50
CA SER A 112 12.32 -18.05 13.49
C SER A 112 11.94 -17.42 14.83
N PHE A 113 11.28 -16.24 14.81
CA PHE A 113 10.76 -15.63 16.02
C PHE A 113 9.73 -16.55 16.70
N LEU A 114 8.70 -17.01 15.99
CA LEU A 114 7.63 -17.83 16.53
C LEU A 114 8.10 -19.16 17.13
N GLU A 115 9.17 -19.76 16.56
CA GLU A 115 9.75 -21.01 17.03
C GLU A 115 10.62 -20.86 18.29
N ASN A 116 11.24 -19.70 18.51
CA ASN A 116 12.26 -19.53 19.55
C ASN A 116 11.82 -18.57 20.68
N TYR A 117 10.77 -17.77 20.46
CA TYR A 117 10.31 -16.80 21.46
C TYR A 117 9.63 -17.48 22.65
N SER A 118 9.97 -17.05 23.86
CA SER A 118 9.35 -17.51 25.10
C SER A 118 9.20 -16.35 26.09
N LEU A 119 7.96 -16.09 26.52
CA LEU A 119 7.67 -15.12 27.57
C LEU A 119 8.28 -15.50 28.92
N GLU A 120 8.33 -16.81 29.23
CA GLU A 120 8.86 -17.32 30.50
C GLU A 120 10.31 -16.88 30.74
N LYS A 121 11.09 -16.84 29.68
CA LYS A 121 12.49 -16.39 29.75
C LYS A 121 12.63 -14.88 30.08
N LEU A 122 11.58 -14.08 29.88
CA LEU A 122 11.57 -12.65 30.23
C LEU A 122 11.24 -12.41 31.71
N GLU A 123 10.81 -13.42 32.46
CA GLU A 123 10.57 -13.33 33.90
C GLU A 123 11.84 -12.99 34.69
N TYR A 124 13.01 -13.22 34.13
CA TYR A 124 14.29 -12.80 34.71
C TYR A 124 14.32 -11.32 35.06
N PHE A 125 13.59 -10.48 34.30
CA PHE A 125 13.54 -9.02 34.45
C PHE A 125 12.39 -8.53 35.37
N LYS A 126 11.68 -9.43 36.07
CA LYS A 126 10.49 -9.11 36.87
C LYS A 126 10.68 -8.07 37.97
N TRP A 127 11.91 -7.76 38.34
CA TRP A 127 12.25 -6.76 39.33
C TRP A 127 12.62 -5.39 38.74
N ASN A 128 12.62 -5.26 37.39
CA ASN A 128 12.83 -3.98 36.75
C ASN A 128 11.57 -3.09 36.90
N GLU A 129 11.78 -1.79 37.04
CA GLU A 129 10.71 -0.81 37.22
C GLU A 129 9.72 -0.80 36.03
N ASP A 130 10.25 -1.00 34.82
CA ASP A 130 9.51 -1.00 33.54
C ASP A 130 9.01 -2.40 33.11
N TYR A 131 9.13 -3.42 33.99
CA TYR A 131 8.81 -4.81 33.65
C TYR A 131 7.39 -5.01 33.14
N GLU A 132 6.39 -4.52 33.89
CA GLU A 132 4.97 -4.75 33.55
C GLU A 132 4.59 -4.10 32.21
N GLU A 133 5.13 -2.92 31.91
CA GLU A 133 4.90 -2.26 30.64
C GLU A 133 5.55 -3.05 29.49
N ASN A 134 6.80 -3.45 29.63
CA ASN A 134 7.51 -4.24 28.64
C ASN A 134 6.90 -5.64 28.45
N LEU A 135 6.44 -6.28 29.53
CA LEU A 135 5.77 -7.57 29.47
C LEU A 135 4.44 -7.49 28.73
N ARG A 136 3.66 -6.43 28.94
CA ARG A 136 2.41 -6.19 28.25
C ARG A 136 2.64 -6.09 26.73
N ARG A 137 3.68 -5.35 26.30
CA ARG A 137 4.09 -5.30 24.89
C ARG A 137 4.56 -6.67 24.38
N ALA A 138 5.42 -7.33 25.14
CA ALA A 138 5.97 -8.64 24.76
C ALA A 138 4.88 -9.69 24.55
N LYS A 139 3.83 -9.72 25.34
CA LYS A 139 2.69 -10.64 25.18
C LYS A 139 1.98 -10.52 23.83
N ARG A 140 2.04 -9.36 23.18
CA ARG A 140 1.41 -9.11 21.88
C ARG A 140 2.28 -9.51 20.69
N TYR A 141 3.60 -9.54 20.86
CA TYR A 141 4.56 -9.73 19.76
C TYR A 141 4.30 -11.00 18.94
N VAL A 142 3.93 -12.08 19.59
CA VAL A 142 3.59 -13.34 18.89
C VAL A 142 2.44 -13.12 17.92
N TYR A 143 1.38 -12.44 18.34
CA TYR A 143 0.18 -12.21 17.52
C TYR A 143 0.46 -11.20 16.40
N GLU A 144 1.27 -10.18 16.67
CA GLU A 144 1.71 -9.22 15.65
C GLU A 144 2.55 -9.91 14.57
N VAL A 145 3.47 -10.80 14.96
CA VAL A 145 4.35 -11.52 14.01
C VAL A 145 3.55 -12.52 13.16
N HIS A 146 2.55 -13.22 13.73
CA HIS A 146 1.61 -14.04 12.94
C HIS A 146 0.88 -13.21 11.89
N ALA A 147 0.34 -12.05 12.29
CA ALA A 147 -0.37 -11.16 11.37
C ALA A 147 0.52 -10.61 10.25
N LEU A 148 1.76 -10.22 10.57
CA LEU A 148 2.73 -9.76 9.58
C LEU A 148 3.13 -10.89 8.63
N ARG A 149 3.31 -12.12 9.13
CA ARG A 149 3.57 -13.30 8.30
C ARG A 149 2.43 -13.52 7.30
N ALA A 150 1.18 -13.46 7.76
CA ALA A 150 0.01 -13.55 6.89
C ALA A 150 -0.01 -12.42 5.84
N PHE A 151 0.34 -11.19 6.23
CA PHE A 151 0.47 -10.07 5.31
C PHE A 151 1.52 -10.32 4.21
N TYR A 152 2.69 -10.85 4.54
CA TYR A 152 3.73 -11.15 3.55
C TYR A 152 3.35 -12.30 2.61
N PHE A 153 2.64 -13.31 3.09
CA PHE A 153 2.05 -14.33 2.22
C PHE A 153 1.02 -13.73 1.27
N PHE A 154 0.21 -12.79 1.72
CA PHE A 154 -0.72 -12.08 0.83
C PHE A 154 0.02 -11.26 -0.23
N GLU A 155 1.07 -10.53 0.15
CA GLU A 155 1.91 -9.77 -0.80
C GLU A 155 2.54 -10.66 -1.88
N LEU A 156 2.92 -11.88 -1.53
CA LEU A 156 3.42 -12.88 -2.49
C LEU A 156 2.30 -13.43 -3.37
N CYS A 157 1.23 -13.97 -2.77
CA CYS A 157 0.22 -14.68 -3.56
C CYS A 157 -0.59 -13.75 -4.47
N LYS A 158 -0.80 -12.48 -4.11
CA LYS A 158 -1.44 -11.49 -5.00
C LYS A 158 -0.63 -11.21 -6.27
N ARG A 159 0.72 -11.37 -6.21
CA ARG A 159 1.63 -11.20 -7.36
C ARG A 159 1.80 -12.48 -8.17
N TYR A 160 2.14 -13.57 -7.46
CA TYR A 160 2.63 -14.79 -8.11
C TYR A 160 1.57 -15.90 -8.22
N GLY A 161 0.39 -15.71 -7.61
CA GLY A 161 -0.64 -16.77 -7.55
C GLY A 161 -0.24 -17.91 -6.61
N ASP A 162 0.00 -19.11 -7.15
CA ASP A 162 0.50 -20.27 -6.39
C ASP A 162 1.94 -20.03 -5.92
N ILE A 163 2.22 -20.21 -4.62
CA ILE A 163 3.53 -19.94 -3.99
C ILE A 163 3.87 -21.02 -2.94
N PRO A 164 5.15 -21.22 -2.60
CA PRO A 164 5.54 -22.03 -1.44
C PRO A 164 4.96 -21.49 -0.12
N LEU A 165 4.26 -22.35 0.63
CA LEU A 165 3.68 -21.98 1.93
C LEU A 165 4.63 -22.43 3.06
N LEU A 166 5.57 -21.54 3.41
CA LEU A 166 6.67 -21.80 4.36
C LEU A 166 6.25 -21.39 5.78
N THR A 167 5.68 -22.30 6.55
CA THR A 167 5.11 -22.00 7.89
C THR A 167 6.05 -22.26 9.07
N ARG A 168 7.26 -22.73 8.80
CA ARG A 168 8.36 -22.95 9.76
C ARG A 168 9.69 -22.51 9.18
N THR A 169 10.78 -22.65 9.93
CA THR A 169 12.13 -22.56 9.36
C THR A 169 12.45 -23.84 8.59
N TYR A 170 13.15 -23.67 7.46
CA TYR A 170 13.54 -24.75 6.54
C TYR A 170 15.06 -24.77 6.37
N THR A 171 15.64 -25.97 6.18
CA THR A 171 17.04 -26.10 5.73
C THR A 171 17.14 -25.73 4.24
N ILE A 172 18.37 -25.56 3.74
CA ILE A 172 18.61 -25.28 2.31
C ILE A 172 18.10 -26.43 1.42
N GLU A 173 18.30 -27.66 1.85
CA GLU A 173 17.88 -28.86 1.14
C GLU A 173 16.35 -28.95 1.06
N GLU A 174 15.67 -28.68 2.17
CA GLU A 174 14.21 -28.66 2.22
C GLU A 174 13.64 -27.56 1.30
N ILE A 175 14.15 -26.33 1.41
CA ILE A 175 13.61 -25.17 0.67
C ILE A 175 13.76 -25.34 -0.85
N ASN A 176 14.83 -26.00 -1.29
CA ASN A 176 15.09 -26.27 -2.71
C ASN A 176 14.22 -27.42 -3.28
N SER A 177 13.38 -28.05 -2.46
CA SER A 177 12.45 -29.12 -2.86
C SER A 177 10.97 -28.81 -2.62
N VAL A 178 10.65 -27.65 -2.03
CA VAL A 178 9.27 -27.27 -1.71
C VAL A 178 8.45 -27.04 -2.98
N GLU A 179 7.24 -27.56 -3.01
CA GLU A 179 6.26 -27.28 -4.06
C GLU A 179 5.47 -26.00 -3.78
N LYS A 180 4.86 -25.44 -4.82
CA LYS A 180 3.91 -24.33 -4.66
C LYS A 180 2.58 -24.85 -4.09
N ALA A 181 2.10 -24.25 -3.01
CA ALA A 181 0.72 -24.37 -2.57
C ALA A 181 -0.20 -23.59 -3.52
N LYS A 182 -1.44 -24.06 -3.66
CA LYS A 182 -2.44 -23.34 -4.45
C LYS A 182 -2.79 -22.01 -3.81
N PHE A 183 -3.10 -21.02 -4.64
CA PHE A 183 -3.55 -19.71 -4.16
C PHE A 183 -4.67 -19.85 -3.10
N ALA A 184 -5.64 -20.74 -3.31
CA ALA A 184 -6.73 -20.97 -2.35
C ALA A 184 -6.22 -21.43 -0.98
N ASP A 185 -5.26 -22.37 -0.96
CA ASP A 185 -4.69 -22.89 0.29
C ASP A 185 -3.90 -21.79 1.04
N VAL A 186 -3.22 -20.91 0.30
CA VAL A 186 -2.52 -19.76 0.88
C VAL A 186 -3.53 -18.78 1.50
N ILE A 187 -4.63 -18.50 0.81
CA ILE A 187 -5.71 -17.64 1.36
C ILE A 187 -6.33 -18.27 2.61
N ASP A 188 -6.61 -19.56 2.61
CA ASP A 188 -7.15 -20.26 3.78
C ASP A 188 -6.19 -20.17 4.98
N PHE A 189 -4.89 -20.31 4.74
CA PHE A 189 -3.87 -20.09 5.76
C PHE A 189 -3.89 -18.65 6.29
N ILE A 190 -3.93 -17.63 5.41
CA ILE A 190 -4.00 -16.22 5.79
C ILE A 190 -5.24 -15.95 6.64
N VAL A 191 -6.40 -16.45 6.22
CA VAL A 191 -7.67 -16.29 6.95
C VAL A 191 -7.57 -16.93 8.33
N LYS A 192 -7.01 -18.14 8.42
CA LYS A 192 -6.82 -18.82 9.70
C LYS A 192 -5.88 -18.03 10.63
N GLU A 193 -4.74 -17.55 10.15
CA GLU A 193 -3.82 -16.72 10.93
C GLU A 193 -4.54 -15.47 11.47
N CYS A 194 -5.32 -14.79 10.61
CA CYS A 194 -6.08 -13.61 11.02
C CYS A 194 -7.12 -13.93 12.11
N ASP A 195 -7.87 -15.03 11.96
CA ASP A 195 -8.91 -15.42 12.92
C ASP A 195 -8.32 -15.87 14.26
N ASP A 196 -7.19 -16.56 14.24
CA ASP A 196 -6.50 -17.03 15.46
C ASP A 196 -5.97 -15.84 16.31
N VAL A 197 -5.48 -14.78 15.66
CA VAL A 197 -4.83 -13.66 16.39
C VAL A 197 -5.76 -12.49 16.68
N ALA A 198 -6.81 -12.26 15.89
CA ALA A 198 -7.71 -11.11 16.07
C ALA A 198 -8.23 -10.93 17.50
N PRO A 199 -8.68 -11.99 18.23
CA PRO A 199 -9.15 -11.85 19.60
C PRO A 199 -8.06 -11.46 20.62
N ARG A 200 -6.79 -11.56 20.25
CA ARG A 200 -5.62 -11.33 21.11
C ARG A 200 -4.95 -9.99 20.87
N LEU A 201 -5.39 -9.26 19.87
CA LEU A 201 -4.86 -7.95 19.48
C LEU A 201 -5.79 -6.83 20.00
N PRO A 202 -5.22 -5.66 20.32
CA PRO A 202 -6.02 -4.47 20.60
C PRO A 202 -6.92 -4.11 19.41
N ILE A 203 -8.03 -3.47 19.71
CA ILE A 203 -9.09 -3.20 18.73
C ILE A 203 -8.60 -2.26 17.62
N THR A 204 -8.12 -1.08 18.02
CA THR A 204 -7.60 -0.06 17.10
C THR A 204 -6.31 0.54 17.65
N GLN A 205 -5.67 1.35 16.85
CA GLN A 205 -4.64 2.27 17.31
C GLN A 205 -5.29 3.44 18.04
N ASP A 206 -4.56 4.03 18.97
CA ASP A 206 -4.95 5.24 19.72
C ASP A 206 -4.99 6.46 18.79
N ALA A 207 -5.91 6.46 17.84
CA ALA A 207 -6.15 7.64 17.02
C ALA A 207 -7.20 8.53 17.68
N PRO A 208 -6.94 9.83 17.90
CA PRO A 208 -7.97 10.76 18.34
C PRO A 208 -9.17 10.69 17.41
N GLY A 209 -10.32 10.29 17.93
CA GLY A 209 -11.55 10.25 17.18
C GLY A 209 -12.11 8.88 16.80
N THR A 210 -11.54 7.79 17.29
CA THR A 210 -12.21 6.48 17.25
C THR A 210 -13.38 6.47 18.25
N THR A 211 -14.38 5.62 17.98
CA THR A 211 -15.52 5.42 18.91
C THR A 211 -15.19 4.50 20.09
N VAL A 212 -13.96 4.02 20.17
CA VAL A 212 -13.47 3.11 21.22
C VAL A 212 -13.28 3.85 22.53
N PRO A 213 -13.73 3.30 23.67
CA PRO A 213 -13.54 3.92 24.98
C PRO A 213 -12.06 4.17 25.31
N GLU A 214 -11.76 5.30 25.93
CA GLU A 214 -10.40 5.70 26.33
C GLU A 214 -9.69 4.64 27.20
N SER A 215 -10.45 3.86 27.98
CA SER A 215 -9.94 2.74 28.78
C SER A 215 -9.33 1.60 27.94
N GLU A 216 -9.72 1.48 26.68
CA GLU A 216 -9.20 0.48 25.75
C GLU A 216 -8.03 1.02 24.90
N TRP A 217 -7.82 2.35 24.88
CA TRP A 217 -6.74 3.02 24.15
C TRP A 217 -5.39 2.90 24.83
N ASN A 218 -5.38 2.75 26.15
CA ASN A 218 -4.17 2.84 26.97
C ASN A 218 -3.14 1.72 26.74
N ASP A 219 -3.47 0.70 25.93
CA ASP A 219 -2.56 -0.39 25.69
C ASP A 219 -1.43 -0.08 24.68
N TYR A 220 -1.59 0.95 23.85
CA TYR A 220 -0.62 1.27 22.80
C TYR A 220 0.04 2.65 22.95
N GLY A 221 -0.70 3.68 23.34
CA GLY A 221 -0.25 5.08 23.33
C GLY A 221 0.10 5.60 21.92
N LEU A 222 0.11 6.90 21.72
CA LEU A 222 0.41 7.55 20.43
C LEU A 222 1.78 7.14 19.82
N GLY A 223 2.72 6.69 20.64
CA GLY A 223 4.03 6.23 20.21
C GLY A 223 4.01 4.93 19.40
N GLU A 224 2.98 4.12 19.53
CA GLU A 224 2.85 2.80 18.92
C GLU A 224 1.93 2.78 17.68
N THR A 225 1.41 3.92 17.23
CA THR A 225 0.64 4.01 15.96
C THR A 225 1.43 3.40 14.82
N GLY A 226 0.79 2.50 14.07
CA GLY A 226 1.42 1.71 13.01
C GLY A 226 1.76 0.27 13.41
N ARG A 227 1.51 -0.14 14.66
CA ARG A 227 1.55 -1.55 15.04
C ARG A 227 0.28 -2.29 14.61
N VAL A 228 0.38 -3.61 14.53
CA VAL A 228 -0.75 -4.48 14.17
C VAL A 228 -1.85 -4.40 15.22
N THR A 229 -3.08 -4.26 14.75
CA THR A 229 -4.31 -4.23 15.55
C THR A 229 -5.31 -5.27 15.06
N ARG A 230 -6.39 -5.50 15.80
CA ARG A 230 -7.52 -6.32 15.36
C ARG A 230 -8.11 -5.80 14.06
N GLY A 231 -8.27 -4.48 13.93
CA GLY A 231 -8.75 -3.85 12.70
C GLY A 231 -7.85 -4.15 11.49
N MET A 232 -6.52 -4.14 11.67
CA MET A 232 -5.56 -4.47 10.61
C MET A 232 -5.74 -5.93 10.12
N VAL A 233 -5.81 -6.90 11.03
CA VAL A 233 -5.92 -8.31 10.61
C VAL A 233 -7.28 -8.61 9.98
N MET A 234 -8.35 -7.98 10.46
CA MET A 234 -9.67 -8.09 9.84
C MET A 234 -9.69 -7.44 8.44
N ALA A 235 -9.01 -6.31 8.25
CA ALA A 235 -8.87 -5.67 6.95
C ALA A 235 -8.05 -6.53 5.97
N LEU A 236 -6.96 -7.14 6.43
CA LEU A 236 -6.19 -8.11 5.64
C LEU A 236 -7.06 -9.30 5.20
N LYS A 237 -7.83 -9.89 6.13
CA LYS A 237 -8.77 -10.98 5.83
C LYS A 237 -9.81 -10.55 4.78
N SER A 238 -10.40 -9.36 4.93
CA SER A 238 -11.36 -8.79 3.97
C SER A 238 -10.75 -8.66 2.58
N ARG A 239 -9.56 -8.06 2.47
CA ARG A 239 -8.85 -7.89 1.19
C ARG A 239 -8.48 -9.24 0.57
N ALA A 240 -7.98 -10.20 1.34
CA ALA A 240 -7.58 -11.53 0.87
C ALA A 240 -8.78 -12.31 0.31
N LEU A 241 -9.92 -12.29 1.00
CA LEU A 241 -11.15 -12.95 0.55
C LEU A 241 -11.76 -12.28 -0.67
N LEU A 242 -11.70 -10.94 -0.78
CA LEU A 242 -12.13 -10.21 -1.98
C LEU A 242 -11.32 -10.64 -3.21
N TYR A 243 -9.98 -10.78 -3.06
CA TYR A 243 -9.12 -11.25 -4.15
C TYR A 243 -9.44 -12.70 -4.53
N ALA A 244 -9.69 -13.57 -3.55
CA ALA A 244 -10.08 -14.97 -3.79
C ALA A 244 -11.45 -15.10 -4.47
N ALA A 245 -12.36 -14.14 -4.24
CA ALA A 245 -13.68 -14.09 -4.89
C ALA A 245 -13.64 -13.45 -6.29
N SER A 246 -12.59 -12.66 -6.60
CA SER A 246 -12.48 -11.92 -7.86
C SER A 246 -12.15 -12.84 -9.04
N LYS A 247 -12.50 -12.41 -10.26
CA LYS A 247 -12.49 -13.21 -11.50
C LYS A 247 -11.17 -13.95 -11.78
N LEU A 248 -10.02 -13.38 -11.39
CA LEU A 248 -8.70 -14.01 -11.61
C LEU A 248 -8.60 -15.36 -10.88
N HIS A 249 -9.14 -15.47 -9.66
CA HIS A 249 -9.07 -16.64 -8.78
C HIS A 249 -10.43 -17.33 -8.58
N ASN A 250 -11.46 -16.80 -9.22
CA ASN A 250 -12.84 -17.31 -9.21
C ASN A 250 -13.46 -17.26 -10.60
N PRO A 251 -12.85 -17.89 -11.61
CA PRO A 251 -13.31 -17.81 -13.01
C PRO A 251 -14.75 -18.35 -13.19
N GLU A 252 -15.14 -19.34 -12.37
CA GLU A 252 -16.48 -19.95 -12.40
C GLU A 252 -17.57 -19.13 -11.69
N GLY A 253 -17.18 -18.03 -11.00
CA GLY A 253 -18.13 -17.13 -10.34
C GLY A 253 -18.81 -17.72 -9.11
N ASP A 254 -18.09 -18.55 -8.32
CA ASP A 254 -18.60 -19.12 -7.07
C ASP A 254 -19.10 -18.01 -6.13
N LYS A 255 -20.42 -18.00 -5.89
CA LYS A 255 -21.10 -17.02 -5.04
C LYS A 255 -20.73 -17.16 -3.56
N GLY A 256 -20.38 -18.37 -3.10
CA GLY A 256 -19.95 -18.59 -1.72
C GLY A 256 -18.64 -17.88 -1.37
N LYS A 257 -17.76 -17.66 -2.34
CA LYS A 257 -16.55 -16.83 -2.14
C LYS A 257 -16.91 -15.37 -1.94
N TRP A 258 -17.87 -14.84 -2.69
CA TRP A 258 -18.34 -13.46 -2.55
C TRP A 258 -19.06 -13.25 -1.22
N GLU A 259 -19.88 -14.21 -0.77
CA GLU A 259 -20.51 -14.20 0.56
C GLU A 259 -19.46 -14.10 1.68
N LYS A 260 -18.41 -14.94 1.62
CA LYS A 260 -17.30 -14.89 2.59
C LYS A 260 -16.61 -13.51 2.59
N ALA A 261 -16.36 -12.94 1.42
CA ALA A 261 -15.75 -11.62 1.30
C ALA A 261 -16.66 -10.52 1.89
N ALA A 262 -17.96 -10.55 1.61
CA ALA A 262 -18.94 -9.62 2.17
C ALA A 262 -18.99 -9.72 3.70
N THR A 263 -19.09 -10.96 4.23
CA THR A 263 -19.12 -11.21 5.67
C THR A 263 -17.86 -10.71 6.38
N ALA A 264 -16.69 -10.90 5.78
CA ALA A 264 -15.43 -10.44 6.36
C ALA A 264 -15.32 -8.91 6.37
N ALA A 265 -15.77 -8.23 5.32
CA ALA A 265 -15.81 -6.77 5.29
C ALA A 265 -16.83 -6.22 6.29
N TYR A 266 -18.05 -6.81 6.33
CA TYR A 266 -19.09 -6.39 7.25
C TYR A 266 -18.70 -6.59 8.73
N ALA A 267 -17.88 -7.60 9.02
CA ALA A 267 -17.37 -7.82 10.38
C ALA A 267 -16.61 -6.60 10.96
N ILE A 268 -16.03 -5.76 10.10
CA ILE A 268 -15.39 -4.49 10.51
C ILE A 268 -16.43 -3.38 10.61
N VAL A 269 -17.33 -3.30 9.61
CA VAL A 269 -18.34 -2.24 9.52
C VAL A 269 -19.27 -2.24 10.74
N LYS A 270 -19.74 -3.40 11.17
CA LYS A 270 -20.65 -3.54 12.31
C LYS A 270 -20.05 -3.09 13.65
N GLU A 271 -18.73 -3.15 13.80
CA GLU A 271 -18.05 -2.78 15.04
C GLU A 271 -18.00 -1.26 15.27
N ASN A 272 -18.16 -0.48 14.20
CA ASN A 272 -18.20 0.98 14.25
C ASN A 272 -16.95 1.65 14.86
N TRP A 273 -15.78 1.01 14.70
CA TRP A 273 -14.50 1.53 15.19
C TRP A 273 -13.93 2.65 14.31
N TYR A 274 -14.34 2.70 13.07
CA TYR A 274 -13.87 3.64 12.05
C TYR A 274 -15.05 4.41 11.47
N SER A 275 -14.79 5.58 10.90
CA SER A 275 -15.81 6.37 10.23
C SER A 275 -15.25 7.08 9.01
N LEU A 276 -16.13 7.54 8.12
CA LEU A 276 -15.80 8.39 6.98
C LEU A 276 -16.12 9.85 7.35
N PRO A 277 -15.13 10.69 7.67
CA PRO A 277 -15.34 12.12 7.74
C PRO A 277 -15.68 12.69 6.36
N ASN A 278 -16.27 13.89 6.33
CA ASN A 278 -16.40 14.60 5.07
C ASN A 278 -15.00 14.91 4.49
N ILE A 279 -14.89 14.93 3.17
CA ILE A 279 -13.63 15.18 2.45
C ILE A 279 -12.96 16.50 2.88
N ASP A 280 -13.74 17.51 3.23
CA ASP A 280 -13.23 18.82 3.66
C ASP A 280 -12.63 18.79 5.08
N ASP A 281 -12.97 17.79 5.88
CA ASP A 281 -12.57 17.65 7.29
C ASP A 281 -11.53 16.51 7.51
N ASP A 282 -11.30 15.63 6.53
CA ASP A 282 -10.41 14.48 6.69
C ASP A 282 -8.97 14.83 6.32
N PRO A 283 -8.00 14.67 7.24
CA PRO A 283 -6.58 14.91 6.96
C PRO A 283 -6.00 14.11 5.79
N LEU A 284 -6.63 13.01 5.37
CA LEU A 284 -6.21 12.22 4.21
C LEU A 284 -6.28 13.01 2.90
N TYR A 285 -7.17 14.01 2.82
CA TYR A 285 -7.40 14.81 1.61
C TYR A 285 -6.81 16.21 1.69
N ASP A 286 -6.21 16.59 2.84
CA ASP A 286 -5.56 17.90 2.96
C ASP A 286 -4.24 17.94 2.17
N ALA A 287 -4.26 18.63 1.04
CA ALA A 287 -3.11 18.79 0.16
C ALA A 287 -2.16 19.92 0.56
N ARG A 288 -2.44 20.68 1.63
CA ARG A 288 -1.71 21.93 1.92
C ARG A 288 -0.57 21.79 2.92
N GLY A 289 -0.39 20.61 3.50
CA GLY A 289 0.76 20.37 4.34
C GLY A 289 0.52 20.55 5.83
N GLY A 290 -0.35 19.81 6.34
CA GLY A 290 -0.56 19.59 7.75
C GLY A 290 -0.94 18.14 7.96
N HIS A 291 -0.59 17.32 6.97
CA HIS A 291 -1.04 15.92 6.84
C HIS A 291 -0.65 15.09 8.03
N ASP A 292 -1.36 15.27 9.10
CA ASP A 292 -1.35 14.29 10.14
C ASP A 292 -2.38 13.20 9.79
N VAL A 293 -2.07 12.42 8.74
CA VAL A 293 -2.90 11.26 8.35
C VAL A 293 -3.15 10.31 9.52
N LEU A 294 -2.30 10.38 10.55
CA LEU A 294 -2.46 9.62 11.78
C LEU A 294 -3.69 10.06 12.59
N LYS A 295 -4.27 11.22 12.30
CA LYS A 295 -5.51 11.72 12.91
C LYS A 295 -6.78 11.37 12.14
N SER A 296 -6.66 10.77 10.95
CA SER A 296 -7.84 10.37 10.19
C SER A 296 -8.62 9.27 10.91
N LYS A 297 -9.93 9.45 11.00
CA LYS A 297 -10.86 8.44 11.54
C LYS A 297 -11.03 7.22 10.63
N GLN A 298 -10.53 7.28 9.41
CA GLN A 298 -10.49 6.16 8.48
C GLN A 298 -9.30 5.23 8.70
N LEU A 299 -8.26 5.67 9.43
CA LEU A 299 -6.99 4.96 9.51
C LEU A 299 -7.13 3.61 10.21
N ILE A 300 -6.81 2.53 9.51
CA ILE A 300 -6.78 1.16 10.04
C ILE A 300 -5.33 0.71 10.25
N PHE A 301 -4.47 0.88 9.23
CA PHE A 301 -3.08 0.48 9.32
C PHE A 301 -2.18 1.36 8.44
N VAL A 302 -1.04 1.76 8.99
CA VAL A 302 -0.12 2.70 8.35
C VAL A 302 1.34 2.28 8.56
N LYS A 303 2.14 2.43 7.52
CA LYS A 303 3.60 2.45 7.65
C LYS A 303 4.04 3.88 7.98
N ARG A 304 4.56 4.07 9.17
CA ARG A 304 5.13 5.36 9.57
C ARG A 304 6.49 5.55 8.94
N ASN A 305 6.67 6.68 8.29
CA ASN A 305 7.94 7.09 7.71
C ASN A 305 8.43 8.37 8.40
N GLY A 306 9.74 8.56 8.45
CA GLY A 306 10.35 9.80 8.93
C GLY A 306 10.21 10.93 7.92
N ASN A 307 10.79 12.08 8.26
CA ASN A 307 10.82 13.23 7.36
C ASN A 307 11.63 12.91 6.10
N THR A 308 11.03 13.22 4.96
CA THR A 308 11.63 13.06 3.64
C THR A 308 11.12 14.15 2.70
N SER A 309 11.85 14.42 1.63
CA SER A 309 11.42 15.22 0.48
C SER A 309 11.43 14.40 -0.81
N SER A 310 11.60 13.08 -0.70
CA SER A 310 11.77 12.21 -1.87
C SER A 310 10.51 12.15 -2.73
N PHE A 311 9.32 12.18 -2.11
CA PHE A 311 8.07 12.13 -2.86
C PHE A 311 7.90 13.38 -3.74
N GLU A 312 8.15 14.57 -3.19
CA GLU A 312 8.18 15.83 -3.94
C GLU A 312 9.35 15.84 -4.93
N GLY A 313 10.52 15.32 -4.54
CA GLY A 313 11.69 15.20 -5.43
C GLY A 313 11.40 14.41 -6.70
N TYR A 314 10.49 13.42 -6.64
CA TYR A 314 10.05 12.69 -7.83
C TYR A 314 8.89 13.38 -8.55
N ASN A 315 7.94 14.00 -7.85
CA ASN A 315 6.62 14.34 -8.42
C ASN A 315 6.34 15.82 -8.57
N LEU A 316 7.15 16.72 -7.97
CA LEU A 316 6.93 18.16 -8.08
C LEU A 316 6.91 18.58 -9.55
N PRO A 317 5.91 19.35 -10.02
CA PRO A 317 5.82 19.76 -11.41
C PRO A 317 7.06 20.48 -11.91
N ILE A 318 7.43 20.27 -13.18
CA ILE A 318 8.45 21.11 -13.83
C ILE A 318 8.03 22.58 -13.75
N GLY A 319 9.00 23.48 -13.61
CA GLY A 319 8.76 24.93 -13.38
C GLY A 319 8.73 25.32 -11.91
N PHE A 320 8.74 24.34 -10.99
CA PHE A 320 9.07 24.53 -9.57
C PHE A 320 10.53 24.16 -9.31
N GLU A 321 11.17 24.77 -8.31
CA GLU A 321 12.57 24.47 -7.96
C GLU A 321 12.72 23.00 -7.57
N GLY A 322 13.56 22.24 -8.29
CA GLY A 322 13.75 20.82 -8.10
C GLY A 322 12.65 19.92 -8.67
N GLY A 323 11.72 20.50 -9.44
CA GLY A 323 10.62 19.75 -10.04
C GLY A 323 11.10 18.70 -11.05
N ASN A 324 10.49 17.50 -11.00
CA ASN A 324 10.85 16.34 -11.81
C ASN A 324 9.64 15.65 -12.49
N SER A 325 8.42 16.05 -12.14
CA SER A 325 7.16 15.65 -12.79
C SER A 325 6.88 14.14 -12.89
N GLY A 326 7.42 13.30 -12.01
CA GLY A 326 7.50 11.84 -12.17
C GLY A 326 6.19 11.16 -12.58
N ASN A 327 5.25 11.00 -11.64
CA ASN A 327 3.98 10.32 -11.90
C ASN A 327 2.90 11.33 -12.29
N THR A 328 2.46 11.30 -13.52
CA THR A 328 1.50 12.27 -14.07
C THR A 328 0.16 11.61 -14.35
N PRO A 329 -0.95 12.08 -13.69
CA PRO A 329 -2.28 11.57 -13.95
C PRO A 329 -2.67 11.64 -15.42
N THR A 330 -3.46 10.69 -15.89
CA THR A 330 -3.94 10.62 -17.28
C THR A 330 -5.31 11.26 -17.44
N GLN A 331 -5.69 11.54 -18.68
CA GLN A 331 -7.08 11.88 -19.00
C GLN A 331 -8.02 10.71 -18.72
N ASN A 332 -7.55 9.45 -18.83
CA ASN A 332 -8.35 8.28 -18.47
C ASN A 332 -8.81 8.30 -17.01
N LEU A 333 -7.93 8.77 -16.09
CA LEU A 333 -8.29 8.95 -14.68
C LEU A 333 -9.19 10.17 -14.50
N VAL A 334 -8.86 11.31 -15.12
CA VAL A 334 -9.66 12.54 -15.01
C VAL A 334 -11.07 12.34 -15.51
N ASP A 335 -11.28 11.55 -16.57
CA ASP A 335 -12.62 11.20 -17.07
C ASP A 335 -13.43 10.34 -16.08
N ALA A 336 -12.77 9.58 -15.19
CA ALA A 336 -13.45 8.76 -14.18
C ALA A 336 -14.04 9.59 -13.04
N PHE A 337 -13.52 10.78 -12.77
CA PHE A 337 -14.16 11.73 -11.85
C PHE A 337 -15.41 12.31 -12.52
N GLU A 338 -16.55 12.17 -11.89
CA GLU A 338 -17.83 12.64 -12.42
C GLU A 338 -17.96 14.17 -12.38
N MET A 339 -19.02 14.69 -13.00
CA MET A 339 -19.48 16.04 -12.71
C MET A 339 -20.01 16.11 -11.26
N ALA A 340 -20.03 17.28 -10.67
CA ALA A 340 -20.47 17.47 -9.28
C ALA A 340 -21.92 17.07 -9.03
N ASP A 341 -22.73 17.01 -10.07
CA ASP A 341 -24.13 16.53 -10.03
C ASP A 341 -24.25 14.99 -10.14
N GLY A 342 -23.14 14.26 -10.23
CA GLY A 342 -23.07 12.80 -10.36
C GLY A 342 -23.22 12.27 -11.78
N THR A 343 -23.32 13.14 -12.79
CA THR A 343 -23.34 12.70 -14.20
C THR A 343 -21.92 12.37 -14.66
N THR A 344 -21.81 11.38 -15.55
CA THR A 344 -20.51 11.03 -16.15
C THR A 344 -20.05 12.15 -17.07
N PHE A 345 -18.76 12.51 -16.98
CA PHE A 345 -18.15 13.48 -17.90
C PHE A 345 -18.23 12.99 -19.35
N ASP A 346 -18.73 13.83 -20.24
CA ASP A 346 -18.88 13.52 -21.67
C ASP A 346 -18.17 14.55 -22.53
N TRP A 347 -17.17 14.13 -23.31
CA TRP A 347 -16.45 14.95 -24.26
C TRP A 347 -17.31 15.49 -25.41
N ASN A 348 -18.47 14.86 -25.69
CA ASN A 348 -19.42 15.31 -26.69
C ASN A 348 -20.41 16.36 -26.13
N ASN A 349 -20.41 16.59 -24.83
CA ASN A 349 -21.20 17.65 -24.20
C ASN A 349 -20.36 18.93 -24.14
N PRO A 350 -20.69 19.98 -24.92
CA PRO A 350 -19.93 21.22 -24.94
C PRO A 350 -19.87 21.93 -23.57
N GLU A 351 -20.92 21.81 -22.76
CA GLU A 351 -20.98 22.40 -21.42
C GLU A 351 -19.99 21.73 -20.48
N HIS A 352 -19.87 20.38 -20.53
CA HIS A 352 -18.87 19.65 -19.74
C HIS A 352 -17.44 20.06 -20.14
N VAL A 353 -17.18 20.20 -21.45
CA VAL A 353 -15.84 20.58 -21.94
C VAL A 353 -15.51 22.04 -21.61
N GLN A 354 -16.50 22.95 -21.74
CA GLN A 354 -16.32 24.37 -21.38
C GLN A 354 -16.05 24.54 -19.88
N ASN A 355 -16.75 23.75 -19.05
CA ASN A 355 -16.64 23.77 -17.59
C ASN A 355 -15.76 22.61 -17.09
N MET A 356 -14.66 22.30 -17.78
CA MET A 356 -13.81 21.13 -17.53
C MET A 356 -13.42 20.93 -16.07
N TYR A 357 -13.12 22.02 -15.35
CA TYR A 357 -12.70 21.98 -13.95
C TYR A 357 -13.43 23.02 -13.10
N VAL A 358 -13.75 24.17 -13.67
CA VAL A 358 -14.45 25.27 -13.00
C VAL A 358 -15.44 25.91 -13.96
N ASN A 359 -16.55 26.43 -13.45
CA ASN A 359 -17.48 27.22 -14.23
C ASN A 359 -17.08 28.70 -14.32
N GLY A 360 -17.88 29.49 -15.03
CA GLY A 360 -17.64 30.93 -15.20
C GLY A 360 -17.63 31.74 -13.89
N GLU A 361 -18.11 31.18 -12.78
CA GLU A 361 -18.07 31.76 -11.43
C GLU A 361 -16.84 31.30 -10.62
N GLY A 362 -15.99 30.43 -11.19
CA GLY A 362 -14.83 29.85 -10.52
C GLY A 362 -15.18 28.71 -9.54
N LYS A 363 -16.41 28.17 -9.58
CA LYS A 363 -16.81 27.03 -8.77
C LYS A 363 -16.36 25.72 -9.42
N HIS A 364 -15.95 24.77 -8.60
CA HIS A 364 -15.62 23.41 -9.02
C HIS A 364 -16.82 22.72 -9.65
N THR A 365 -16.61 22.05 -10.78
CA THR A 365 -17.66 21.41 -11.59
C THR A 365 -17.62 19.88 -11.56
N ARG A 366 -16.55 19.33 -10.99
CA ARG A 366 -16.29 17.90 -10.94
C ARG A 366 -16.34 17.36 -9.50
N ASP A 367 -16.32 16.06 -9.37
CA ASP A 367 -16.11 15.35 -8.10
C ASP A 367 -15.00 16.03 -7.28
N PRO A 368 -15.24 16.40 -6.01
CA PRO A 368 -14.25 17.09 -5.18
C PRO A 368 -12.91 16.38 -5.07
N ARG A 369 -12.89 15.06 -5.17
CA ARG A 369 -11.66 14.24 -5.11
C ARG A 369 -10.72 14.48 -6.29
N LEU A 370 -11.22 14.99 -7.43
CA LEU A 370 -10.35 15.44 -8.53
C LEU A 370 -9.34 16.48 -8.06
N TYR A 371 -9.81 17.46 -7.31
CA TYR A 371 -9.00 18.63 -6.91
C TYR A 371 -8.02 18.32 -5.78
N THR A 372 -8.22 17.24 -5.04
CA THR A 372 -7.26 16.73 -4.05
C THR A 372 -6.27 15.74 -4.66
N THR A 373 -6.57 15.18 -5.83
CA THR A 373 -5.75 14.14 -6.48
C THR A 373 -4.89 14.70 -7.62
N VAL A 374 -5.41 15.66 -8.40
CA VAL A 374 -4.83 16.10 -9.68
C VAL A 374 -4.59 17.60 -9.70
N LEU A 375 -3.42 18.01 -10.15
CA LEU A 375 -3.12 19.38 -10.52
C LEU A 375 -3.42 19.54 -12.02
N HIS A 376 -4.49 20.26 -12.32
CA HIS A 376 -4.93 20.60 -13.67
C HIS A 376 -4.50 22.02 -14.06
N ASN A 377 -4.69 22.42 -15.32
CA ASN A 377 -4.46 23.81 -15.75
C ASN A 377 -5.29 24.80 -14.92
N GLY A 378 -4.64 25.81 -14.38
CA GLY A 378 -5.24 26.81 -13.50
C GLY A 378 -5.32 26.43 -12.03
N ALA A 379 -5.05 25.17 -11.64
CA ALA A 379 -4.99 24.79 -10.23
C ALA A 379 -3.89 25.59 -9.49
N VAL A 380 -4.19 25.99 -8.26
CA VAL A 380 -3.18 26.67 -7.41
C VAL A 380 -2.44 25.63 -6.58
N PHE A 381 -1.11 25.67 -6.66
CA PHE A 381 -0.22 24.81 -5.89
C PHE A 381 1.00 25.62 -5.43
N MET A 382 1.39 25.51 -4.17
CA MET A 382 2.48 26.32 -3.56
C MET A 382 2.37 27.82 -3.94
N LYS A 383 1.15 28.36 -3.90
CA LYS A 383 0.79 29.75 -4.26
C LYS A 383 1.00 30.15 -5.74
N ASN A 384 1.28 29.19 -6.62
CA ASN A 384 1.45 29.42 -8.04
C ASN A 384 0.35 28.70 -8.84
N ALA A 385 -0.13 29.35 -9.90
CA ALA A 385 -1.02 28.68 -10.85
C ALA A 385 -0.22 27.69 -11.71
N ILE A 386 -0.78 26.50 -11.91
CA ILE A 386 -0.28 25.49 -12.86
C ILE A 386 -0.69 25.91 -14.27
N GLU A 387 0.26 25.96 -15.20
CA GLU A 387 0.05 26.40 -16.58
C GLU A 387 0.45 25.27 -17.54
N THR A 388 -0.49 24.35 -17.81
CA THR A 388 -0.28 23.22 -18.75
C THR A 388 -0.81 23.49 -20.16
N PHE A 389 -1.30 24.72 -20.44
CA PHE A 389 -1.65 25.12 -21.80
C PHE A 389 -0.39 25.30 -22.67
N VAL A 390 -0.52 25.16 -23.98
CA VAL A 390 0.59 25.32 -24.93
C VAL A 390 1.28 26.65 -24.73
N GLY A 391 2.58 26.61 -24.42
CA GLY A 391 3.39 27.78 -24.09
C GLY A 391 3.39 28.18 -22.60
N GLY A 392 2.64 27.47 -21.76
CA GLY A 392 2.66 27.67 -20.31
C GLY A 392 3.94 27.13 -19.65
N LYS A 393 4.27 27.62 -18.46
CA LYS A 393 5.52 27.29 -17.73
C LYS A 393 5.64 25.85 -17.25
N ASN A 394 4.53 25.10 -17.23
CA ASN A 394 4.48 23.70 -16.82
C ASN A 394 4.04 22.79 -17.98
N ALA A 395 4.13 23.24 -19.23
CA ALA A 395 3.57 22.57 -20.38
C ALA A 395 4.64 21.87 -21.24
N TYR A 396 4.24 20.74 -21.86
CA TYR A 396 5.02 20.20 -22.98
C TYR A 396 5.13 21.23 -24.12
N PRO A 397 6.30 21.40 -24.79
CA PRO A 397 7.45 20.50 -24.84
C PRO A 397 8.63 20.86 -23.90
N ILE A 398 8.40 21.57 -22.81
CA ILE A 398 9.46 21.79 -21.80
C ILE A 398 9.97 20.41 -21.35
N GLU A 399 11.29 20.20 -21.31
CA GLU A 399 11.89 18.95 -20.87
C GLU A 399 11.42 18.58 -19.44
N GLY A 400 10.97 17.33 -19.27
CA GLY A 400 10.41 16.86 -18.01
C GLY A 400 8.97 17.32 -17.75
N ALA A 401 8.33 18.06 -18.64
CA ALA A 401 6.91 18.37 -18.50
C ALA A 401 6.02 17.15 -18.75
N SER A 402 4.85 17.15 -18.09
CA SER A 402 3.85 16.09 -18.28
C SER A 402 3.39 15.99 -19.72
N LEU A 403 3.40 14.78 -20.27
CA LEU A 403 2.79 14.46 -21.58
C LEU A 403 1.27 14.46 -21.52
N THR A 404 0.70 14.26 -20.31
CA THR A 404 -0.74 14.10 -20.13
C THR A 404 -1.49 15.42 -19.94
N GLY A 405 -0.79 16.53 -19.64
CA GLY A 405 -1.37 17.83 -19.30
C GLY A 405 -1.77 17.97 -17.83
N TYR A 406 -1.39 16.99 -16.98
CA TYR A 406 -1.71 16.94 -15.55
C TYR A 406 -0.48 16.66 -14.71
N TYR A 407 -0.56 17.02 -13.42
CA TYR A 407 0.43 16.66 -12.41
C TYR A 407 -0.25 16.04 -11.19
N LEU A 408 0.51 15.25 -10.44
CA LEU A 408 0.04 14.64 -9.20
C LEU A 408 -0.10 15.71 -8.11
N ARG A 409 -1.21 15.67 -7.36
CA ARG A 409 -1.41 16.46 -6.15
C ARG A 409 -1.43 15.59 -4.90
N LYS A 410 -2.10 14.45 -4.96
CA LYS A 410 -2.29 13.56 -3.81
C LYS A 410 -0.94 13.20 -3.19
N TYR A 411 -0.84 13.28 -1.87
CA TYR A 411 0.37 13.08 -1.06
C TYR A 411 1.49 14.12 -1.22
N MET A 412 1.36 15.08 -2.13
CA MET A 412 2.30 16.20 -2.23
C MET A 412 2.11 17.15 -1.06
N ASN A 413 3.18 17.46 -0.33
CA ASN A 413 3.13 18.40 0.79
C ASN A 413 3.65 19.78 0.35
N GLU A 414 2.78 20.79 0.31
CA GLU A 414 3.11 22.14 -0.17
C GLU A 414 4.12 22.90 0.73
N THR A 415 4.45 22.35 1.92
CA THR A 415 5.47 22.92 2.82
C THR A 415 6.86 22.34 2.61
N VAL A 416 7.00 21.25 1.86
CA VAL A 416 8.30 20.68 1.47
C VAL A 416 9.03 21.67 0.55
N SER A 417 10.33 21.81 0.74
CA SER A 417 11.19 22.64 -0.10
C SER A 417 12.38 21.84 -0.59
N LEU A 418 12.55 21.79 -1.91
CA LEU A 418 13.69 21.15 -2.58
C LEU A 418 14.84 22.16 -2.81
N SER A 419 14.70 23.41 -2.37
CA SER A 419 15.74 24.44 -2.51
C SER A 419 16.99 24.04 -1.73
N PRO A 420 18.17 23.96 -2.37
CA PRO A 420 19.43 23.68 -1.67
C PRO A 420 19.77 24.71 -0.58
N ALA A 421 19.29 25.94 -0.73
CA ALA A 421 19.54 27.01 0.25
C ALA A 421 18.67 26.88 1.51
N LYS A 422 17.46 26.29 1.38
CA LYS A 422 16.52 26.11 2.49
C LYS A 422 15.72 24.83 2.30
N PRO A 423 16.33 23.64 2.48
CA PRO A 423 15.63 22.38 2.35
C PRO A 423 14.63 22.19 3.50
N ILE A 424 13.43 21.72 3.18
CA ILE A 424 12.40 21.34 4.15
C ILE A 424 11.88 19.97 3.77
N SER A 425 11.87 19.05 4.72
CA SER A 425 11.30 17.71 4.58
C SER A 425 10.14 17.51 5.56
N GLN A 426 9.21 16.63 5.21
CA GLN A 426 8.02 16.31 6.00
C GLN A 426 7.83 14.79 6.10
N PRO A 427 7.11 14.26 7.09
CA PRO A 427 6.80 12.84 7.15
C PRO A 427 5.82 12.48 6.03
N HIS A 428 6.09 11.36 5.34
CA HIS A 428 5.18 10.77 4.35
C HIS A 428 4.77 9.38 4.83
N HIS A 429 3.68 9.31 5.58
CA HIS A 429 3.14 8.05 6.09
C HIS A 429 2.35 7.34 5.00
N PHE A 430 2.61 6.05 4.81
CA PHE A 430 1.89 5.25 3.83
C PHE A 430 0.72 4.49 4.49
N VAL A 431 -0.50 4.87 4.14
CA VAL A 431 -1.73 4.19 4.59
C VAL A 431 -1.89 2.89 3.81
N ILE A 432 -1.85 1.76 4.52
CA ILE A 432 -1.97 0.41 3.93
C ILE A 432 -3.42 -0.05 3.92
N PHE A 433 -4.17 0.24 4.99
CA PHE A 433 -5.60 -0.04 5.11
C PHE A 433 -6.35 1.16 5.67
N ARG A 434 -7.48 1.50 5.07
CA ARG A 434 -8.42 2.51 5.55
C ARG A 434 -9.88 2.11 5.34
N TYR A 435 -10.76 2.75 6.06
CA TYR A 435 -12.16 2.33 6.17
C TYR A 435 -12.95 2.42 4.84
N ALA A 436 -12.66 3.40 3.99
CA ALA A 436 -13.29 3.48 2.67
C ALA A 436 -13.02 2.23 1.81
N GLU A 437 -11.82 1.64 1.89
CA GLU A 437 -11.56 0.36 1.22
C GLU A 437 -12.47 -0.75 1.74
N ILE A 438 -12.72 -0.80 3.05
CA ILE A 438 -13.58 -1.83 3.64
C ILE A 438 -15.02 -1.71 3.13
N LEU A 439 -15.55 -0.49 3.05
CA LEU A 439 -16.88 -0.25 2.48
C LEU A 439 -16.94 -0.61 0.98
N LEU A 440 -15.88 -0.32 0.22
CA LEU A 440 -15.78 -0.70 -1.19
C LEU A 440 -15.67 -2.22 -1.36
N ASN A 441 -14.91 -2.90 -0.50
CA ASN A 441 -14.81 -4.36 -0.50
C ASN A 441 -16.18 -4.99 -0.21
N TYR A 442 -16.91 -4.44 0.76
CA TYR A 442 -18.26 -4.87 1.10
C TYR A 442 -19.24 -4.63 -0.04
N ALA A 443 -19.27 -3.42 -0.60
CA ALA A 443 -20.17 -3.06 -1.69
C ALA A 443 -19.95 -3.96 -2.93
N GLU A 444 -18.68 -4.20 -3.32
CA GLU A 444 -18.36 -5.09 -4.43
C GLU A 444 -18.79 -6.53 -4.13
N ALA A 445 -18.46 -7.05 -2.95
CA ALA A 445 -18.77 -8.43 -2.59
C ALA A 445 -20.27 -8.69 -2.48
N MET A 446 -21.03 -7.78 -1.86
CA MET A 446 -22.51 -7.87 -1.77
C MET A 446 -23.18 -7.80 -3.15
N ASN A 447 -22.72 -6.87 -4.00
CA ASN A 447 -23.26 -6.74 -5.35
C ASN A 447 -23.01 -7.99 -6.20
N GLU A 448 -21.79 -8.52 -6.16
CA GLU A 448 -21.43 -9.74 -6.89
C GLU A 448 -22.14 -10.98 -6.33
N TRP A 449 -22.41 -11.02 -5.01
CA TRP A 449 -23.13 -12.11 -4.37
C TRP A 449 -24.63 -12.06 -4.67
N GLN A 450 -25.33 -10.96 -4.36
CA GLN A 450 -26.80 -10.89 -4.34
C GLN A 450 -27.36 -9.69 -5.09
N GLY A 451 -26.53 -8.74 -5.52
CA GLY A 451 -26.97 -7.53 -6.20
C GLY A 451 -27.02 -6.29 -5.29
N PRO A 452 -27.40 -5.14 -5.87
CA PRO A 452 -27.17 -3.81 -5.26
C PRO A 452 -27.96 -3.54 -3.98
N ASP A 453 -29.16 -4.09 -3.84
CA ASP A 453 -30.15 -3.68 -2.82
C ASP A 453 -30.48 -4.82 -1.84
N TYR A 454 -29.75 -5.94 -1.91
CA TYR A 454 -29.97 -7.07 -1.01
C TYR A 454 -29.50 -6.75 0.42
N THR A 455 -30.32 -7.16 1.39
CA THR A 455 -29.99 -7.15 2.83
C THR A 455 -30.56 -8.38 3.50
N ASP A 456 -29.95 -8.80 4.59
CA ASP A 456 -30.42 -9.86 5.48
C ASP A 456 -30.05 -9.59 6.95
N GLY A 457 -30.39 -10.51 7.88
CA GLY A 457 -30.10 -10.34 9.30
C GLY A 457 -28.59 -10.30 9.62
N THR A 458 -27.73 -10.84 8.74
CA THR A 458 -26.26 -10.81 8.88
C THR A 458 -25.65 -9.59 8.18
N HIS A 459 -26.25 -9.16 7.08
CA HIS A 459 -25.79 -8.05 6.24
C HIS A 459 -26.92 -7.00 6.13
N PRO A 460 -27.14 -6.17 7.17
CA PRO A 460 -28.29 -5.26 7.25
C PRO A 460 -28.13 -3.98 6.40
N ILE A 461 -26.97 -3.75 5.79
CA ILE A 461 -26.74 -2.67 4.82
C ILE A 461 -26.49 -3.27 3.44
N SER A 462 -27.08 -2.65 2.42
CA SER A 462 -26.92 -3.09 1.03
C SER A 462 -25.60 -2.62 0.42
N ALA A 463 -25.22 -3.20 -0.74
CA ALA A 463 -24.09 -2.73 -1.52
C ALA A 463 -24.22 -1.25 -1.88
N ARG A 464 -25.43 -0.82 -2.25
CA ARG A 464 -25.75 0.57 -2.60
C ARG A 464 -25.57 1.51 -1.40
N GLU A 465 -26.07 1.14 -0.23
CA GLU A 465 -25.92 1.94 0.99
C GLU A 465 -24.46 2.10 1.38
N ALA A 466 -23.65 1.03 1.31
CA ALA A 466 -22.23 1.12 1.57
C ALA A 466 -21.50 2.04 0.57
N LEU A 467 -21.81 1.95 -0.72
CA LEU A 467 -21.25 2.82 -1.74
C LEU A 467 -21.65 4.28 -1.54
N ASN A 468 -22.92 4.53 -1.19
CA ASN A 468 -23.44 5.88 -0.96
C ASN A 468 -22.84 6.54 0.29
N GLN A 469 -22.40 5.80 1.30
CA GLN A 469 -21.64 6.37 2.43
C GLN A 469 -20.35 7.03 1.95
N ILE A 470 -19.62 6.40 1.02
CA ILE A 470 -18.39 6.95 0.45
C ILE A 470 -18.70 8.21 -0.37
N ARG A 471 -19.70 8.14 -1.22
CA ARG A 471 -20.11 9.27 -2.06
C ARG A 471 -20.57 10.46 -1.24
N PHE A 472 -21.34 10.20 -0.19
CA PHE A 472 -21.77 11.25 0.74
C PHE A 472 -20.59 11.94 1.43
N ALA A 473 -19.59 11.16 1.90
CA ALA A 473 -18.37 11.72 2.48
C ALA A 473 -17.58 12.58 1.48
N ALA A 474 -17.66 12.25 0.18
CA ALA A 474 -17.03 13.00 -0.91
C ALA A 474 -17.92 14.15 -1.46
N ASN A 475 -19.04 14.49 -0.82
CA ASN A 475 -20.02 15.48 -1.30
C ASN A 475 -20.61 15.15 -2.69
N MET A 476 -20.73 13.84 -3.02
CA MET A 476 -21.29 13.37 -4.27
C MET A 476 -22.73 12.82 -4.09
N PRO A 477 -23.62 12.97 -5.07
CA PRO A 477 -24.98 12.45 -4.99
C PRO A 477 -25.02 10.92 -4.98
N SER A 478 -26.10 10.37 -4.42
CA SER A 478 -26.35 8.93 -4.35
C SER A 478 -26.52 8.31 -5.73
N VAL A 479 -26.13 7.04 -5.83
CA VAL A 479 -26.26 6.23 -7.06
C VAL A 479 -27.59 5.47 -7.08
N THR A 480 -28.14 5.30 -8.30
CA THR A 480 -29.43 4.63 -8.52
C THR A 480 -29.36 3.51 -9.55
N GLU A 481 -28.22 3.28 -10.16
CA GLU A 481 -27.98 2.28 -11.19
C GLU A 481 -28.30 0.86 -10.70
N GLN A 482 -28.60 -0.03 -11.65
CA GLN A 482 -28.90 -1.44 -11.41
C GLN A 482 -28.04 -2.34 -12.29
N GLY A 483 -27.92 -3.62 -11.93
CA GLY A 483 -27.23 -4.65 -12.71
C GLY A 483 -25.79 -4.29 -13.05
N GLU A 484 -25.39 -4.49 -14.31
CA GLU A 484 -24.00 -4.23 -14.76
C GLU A 484 -23.60 -2.75 -14.62
N ALA A 485 -24.53 -1.81 -14.80
CA ALA A 485 -24.24 -0.38 -14.62
C ALA A 485 -23.83 -0.08 -13.16
N PHE A 486 -24.46 -0.74 -12.19
CA PHE A 486 -24.07 -0.60 -10.78
C PHE A 486 -22.72 -1.25 -10.49
N THR A 487 -22.42 -2.41 -11.10
CA THR A 487 -21.07 -3.03 -11.01
C THR A 487 -19.98 -2.08 -11.55
N GLN A 488 -20.22 -1.44 -12.69
CA GLN A 488 -19.30 -0.45 -13.24
C GLN A 488 -19.20 0.80 -12.34
N ARG A 489 -20.29 1.20 -11.72
CA ARG A 489 -20.32 2.31 -10.75
C ARG A 489 -19.43 2.02 -9.53
N ILE A 490 -19.50 0.81 -8.94
CA ILE A 490 -18.62 0.39 -7.84
C ILE A 490 -17.15 0.46 -8.27
N ARG A 491 -16.83 -0.05 -9.47
CA ARG A 491 -15.45 -0.04 -10.00
C ARG A 491 -14.94 1.38 -10.23
N SER A 492 -15.78 2.28 -10.73
CA SER A 492 -15.44 3.69 -10.91
C SER A 492 -15.24 4.40 -9.57
N GLU A 493 -16.14 4.18 -8.61
CA GLU A 493 -16.03 4.75 -7.27
C GLU A 493 -14.74 4.28 -6.58
N ARG A 494 -14.43 2.98 -6.67
CA ARG A 494 -13.18 2.43 -6.13
C ARG A 494 -11.94 3.04 -6.80
N ARG A 495 -11.99 3.24 -8.12
CA ARG A 495 -10.89 3.86 -8.89
C ARG A 495 -10.64 5.30 -8.44
N VAL A 496 -11.69 6.09 -8.27
CA VAL A 496 -11.63 7.51 -7.89
C VAL A 496 -11.20 7.66 -6.44
N GLU A 497 -11.84 6.91 -5.53
CA GLU A 497 -11.59 6.98 -4.09
C GLU A 497 -10.16 6.56 -3.73
N LEU A 498 -9.69 5.45 -4.30
CA LEU A 498 -8.39 4.86 -3.99
C LEU A 498 -7.31 5.19 -5.01
N ALA A 499 -7.49 6.22 -5.84
CA ALA A 499 -6.48 6.67 -6.81
C ALA A 499 -5.14 6.96 -6.12
N PHE A 500 -4.03 6.46 -6.66
CA PHE A 500 -2.67 6.56 -6.11
C PHE A 500 -2.47 5.92 -4.72
N GLU A 501 -3.35 5.01 -4.28
CA GLU A 501 -3.21 4.26 -3.04
C GLU A 501 -2.81 2.79 -3.28
N ASP A 502 -2.17 2.50 -4.40
CA ASP A 502 -1.73 1.16 -4.79
C ASP A 502 -2.87 0.13 -4.99
N HIS A 503 -4.04 0.59 -5.43
CA HIS A 503 -5.20 -0.31 -5.67
C HIS A 503 -5.46 -0.60 -7.13
N ARG A 504 -5.45 0.42 -8.03
CA ARG A 504 -5.83 0.25 -9.44
C ARG A 504 -5.05 -0.84 -10.16
N PHE A 505 -3.75 -0.93 -9.90
CA PHE A 505 -2.87 -1.93 -10.50
C PHE A 505 -3.32 -3.37 -10.20
N TRP A 506 -3.78 -3.61 -8.98
CA TRP A 506 -4.27 -4.92 -8.53
C TRP A 506 -5.72 -5.15 -8.96
N ASP A 507 -6.56 -4.14 -8.96
CA ASP A 507 -7.95 -4.20 -9.40
C ASP A 507 -8.05 -4.59 -10.88
N ILE A 508 -7.23 -4.01 -11.75
CA ILE A 508 -7.12 -4.38 -13.17
C ILE A 508 -6.83 -5.88 -13.33
N ARG A 509 -5.93 -6.41 -12.50
CA ARG A 509 -5.54 -7.82 -12.52
C ARG A 509 -6.63 -8.75 -12.00
N ARG A 510 -7.15 -8.48 -10.81
CA ARG A 510 -8.15 -9.33 -10.19
C ARG A 510 -9.49 -9.33 -10.94
N TRP A 511 -9.86 -8.23 -11.60
CA TRP A 511 -11.03 -8.14 -12.47
C TRP A 511 -10.80 -8.70 -13.89
N LYS A 512 -9.56 -8.97 -14.26
CA LYS A 512 -9.14 -9.39 -15.61
C LYS A 512 -9.54 -8.39 -16.69
N ILE A 513 -9.26 -7.13 -16.49
CA ILE A 513 -9.54 -6.02 -17.42
C ILE A 513 -8.26 -5.36 -17.96
N GLY A 514 -7.19 -6.12 -18.16
CA GLY A 514 -5.88 -5.60 -18.54
C GLY A 514 -5.84 -4.75 -19.80
N GLU A 515 -6.78 -4.96 -20.73
CA GLU A 515 -6.90 -4.19 -21.97
C GLU A 515 -7.06 -2.66 -21.74
N VAL A 516 -7.55 -2.24 -20.56
CA VAL A 516 -7.77 -0.81 -20.26
C VAL A 516 -6.48 0.01 -20.24
N VAL A 517 -5.32 -0.64 -20.05
CA VAL A 517 -4.02 0.05 -20.00
C VAL A 517 -3.44 0.34 -21.39
N LYS A 518 -4.00 -0.21 -22.45
CA LYS A 518 -3.40 -0.13 -23.81
C LYS A 518 -3.39 1.28 -24.38
N ASN A 519 -4.43 2.06 -24.14
CA ASN A 519 -4.56 3.40 -24.71
C ASN A 519 -4.59 4.46 -23.61
N ILE A 520 -3.55 5.26 -23.54
CA ILE A 520 -3.39 6.31 -22.56
C ILE A 520 -3.62 7.67 -23.23
N TYR A 521 -4.49 8.44 -22.60
CA TYR A 521 -4.88 9.76 -23.09
C TYR A 521 -4.40 10.87 -22.17
N GLY A 522 -4.12 12.01 -22.75
CA GLY A 522 -3.87 13.28 -22.11
C GLY A 522 -4.80 14.35 -22.67
N VAL A 523 -4.62 15.59 -22.21
CA VAL A 523 -5.31 16.77 -22.72
C VAL A 523 -4.31 17.78 -23.30
N THR A 524 -4.56 18.23 -24.51
CA THR A 524 -3.89 19.40 -25.08
C THR A 524 -4.76 20.63 -24.84
N ILE A 525 -4.17 21.69 -24.29
CA ILE A 525 -4.88 22.89 -23.88
C ILE A 525 -4.34 24.07 -24.69
N GLN A 526 -5.19 24.74 -25.44
CA GLN A 526 -4.85 25.97 -26.16
C GLN A 526 -5.51 27.17 -25.50
N LYS A 527 -4.73 28.20 -25.23
CA LYS A 527 -5.26 29.46 -24.72
C LYS A 527 -5.91 30.24 -25.87
N VAL A 528 -7.15 30.64 -25.70
CA VAL A 528 -7.95 31.44 -26.65
C VAL A 528 -8.38 32.75 -25.99
N ALA A 529 -9.03 33.64 -26.76
CA ALA A 529 -9.41 34.96 -26.27
C ALA A 529 -10.26 34.91 -24.98
N ASP A 530 -11.22 33.97 -24.95
CA ASP A 530 -12.19 33.86 -23.84
C ASP A 530 -12.04 32.56 -23.02
N GLY A 531 -10.78 32.09 -22.82
CA GLY A 531 -10.53 30.91 -21.97
C GLY A 531 -9.57 29.89 -22.58
N PHE A 532 -9.98 28.62 -22.54
CA PHE A 532 -9.15 27.51 -23.01
C PHE A 532 -9.96 26.55 -23.89
N LEU A 533 -9.32 26.06 -24.94
CA LEU A 533 -9.83 24.95 -25.76
C LEU A 533 -9.13 23.67 -25.32
N TYR A 534 -9.90 22.65 -24.96
CA TYR A 534 -9.43 21.35 -24.50
C TYR A 534 -9.61 20.30 -25.61
N THR A 535 -8.56 19.52 -25.86
CA THR A 535 -8.59 18.43 -26.86
C THR A 535 -8.00 17.17 -26.25
N LYS A 536 -8.79 16.10 -26.15
CA LYS A 536 -8.33 14.77 -25.73
C LYS A 536 -7.44 14.17 -26.82
N SER A 537 -6.24 13.72 -26.46
CA SER A 537 -5.28 13.12 -27.40
C SER A 537 -4.65 11.86 -26.81
N LYS A 538 -4.38 10.86 -27.65
CA LYS A 538 -3.63 9.67 -27.23
C LYS A 538 -2.16 10.04 -27.10
N VAL A 539 -1.59 9.85 -25.90
CA VAL A 539 -0.20 10.22 -25.57
C VAL A 539 0.72 9.01 -25.49
N GLN A 540 0.17 7.83 -25.22
CA GLN A 540 0.95 6.60 -25.15
C GLN A 540 0.10 5.39 -25.55
N GLU A 541 0.74 4.40 -26.17
CA GLU A 541 0.20 3.06 -26.41
C GLU A 541 1.03 2.04 -25.64
N ARG A 542 0.39 1.08 -24.98
CA ARG A 542 1.05 0.07 -24.16
C ARG A 542 0.65 -1.32 -24.58
N LYS A 543 1.51 -2.29 -24.29
CA LYS A 543 1.24 -3.70 -24.54
C LYS A 543 0.62 -4.35 -23.31
N TRP A 544 -0.30 -5.27 -23.55
CA TRP A 544 -0.87 -6.13 -22.52
C TRP A 544 -1.05 -7.55 -23.06
N GLU A 545 -0.65 -8.53 -22.27
CA GLU A 545 -0.88 -9.95 -22.52
C GLU A 545 -1.40 -10.63 -21.25
N ASP A 546 -2.15 -11.73 -21.38
CA ASP A 546 -2.78 -12.42 -20.25
C ASP A 546 -1.80 -12.95 -19.19
N LYS A 547 -0.55 -13.27 -19.59
CA LYS A 547 0.50 -13.63 -18.62
C LYS A 547 0.74 -12.55 -17.58
N MET A 548 0.50 -11.27 -17.91
CA MET A 548 0.74 -10.12 -17.04
C MET A 548 -0.26 -10.00 -15.89
N TYR A 549 -1.31 -10.85 -15.82
CA TYR A 549 -2.18 -10.90 -14.65
C TYR A 549 -1.46 -11.42 -13.40
N LEU A 550 -0.45 -12.27 -13.57
CA LEU A 550 0.45 -12.72 -12.51
C LEU A 550 1.90 -12.36 -12.85
N TYR A 551 2.74 -12.23 -11.84
CA TYR A 551 4.15 -11.93 -12.03
C TYR A 551 4.95 -13.16 -12.45
N PRO A 552 6.04 -13.00 -13.21
CA PRO A 552 7.01 -14.07 -13.43
C PRO A 552 7.76 -14.36 -12.12
N ILE A 553 8.01 -15.63 -11.85
CA ILE A 553 8.99 -16.03 -10.83
C ILE A 553 10.38 -15.82 -11.47
N SER A 554 11.32 -15.24 -10.72
CA SER A 554 12.69 -15.05 -11.20
C SER A 554 13.28 -16.37 -11.69
N GLN A 555 13.97 -16.35 -12.83
CA GLN A 555 14.63 -17.53 -13.38
C GLN A 555 15.66 -18.13 -12.42
N GLU A 556 16.28 -17.27 -11.61
CA GLU A 556 17.21 -17.70 -10.56
C GLU A 556 16.54 -18.58 -9.52
N GLU A 557 15.34 -18.21 -9.06
CA GLU A 557 14.59 -19.00 -8.08
C GLU A 557 14.11 -20.35 -8.68
N VAL A 558 13.68 -20.35 -9.94
CA VAL A 558 13.30 -21.59 -10.66
C VAL A 558 14.50 -22.53 -10.81
N PHE A 559 15.72 -21.99 -11.01
CA PHE A 559 16.94 -22.79 -11.09
C PHE A 559 17.34 -23.39 -9.73
N LYS A 560 17.12 -22.64 -8.63
CA LYS A 560 17.39 -23.12 -7.27
C LYS A 560 16.46 -24.27 -6.85
N ASN A 561 15.22 -24.23 -7.30
CA ASN A 561 14.19 -25.22 -6.96
C ASN A 561 13.40 -25.64 -8.21
N SER A 562 13.68 -26.81 -8.72
CA SER A 562 13.03 -27.38 -9.92
C SER A 562 11.52 -27.64 -9.78
N ASN A 563 10.99 -27.66 -8.55
CA ASN A 563 9.56 -27.79 -8.28
C ASN A 563 8.81 -26.45 -8.44
N LEU A 564 9.53 -25.33 -8.50
CA LEU A 564 8.95 -24.02 -8.79
C LEU A 564 8.65 -23.89 -10.28
N LYS A 565 7.48 -24.35 -10.70
CA LYS A 565 7.02 -24.15 -12.06
C LYS A 565 6.67 -22.69 -12.29
N GLN A 566 7.16 -22.14 -13.42
CA GLN A 566 6.86 -20.78 -13.85
C GLN A 566 5.36 -20.56 -14.03
N ASN A 567 4.90 -19.33 -13.88
CA ASN A 567 3.53 -18.94 -14.20
C ASN A 567 3.28 -18.99 -15.71
N THR A 568 2.07 -19.35 -16.10
CA THR A 568 1.71 -19.58 -17.51
C THR A 568 1.98 -18.35 -18.37
N GLY A 569 2.69 -18.55 -19.46
CA GLY A 569 3.01 -17.53 -20.45
C GLY A 569 4.35 -16.78 -20.22
N TRP A 570 4.99 -17.04 -19.07
CA TRP A 570 6.33 -16.51 -18.77
C TRP A 570 7.46 -17.47 -19.09
#